data_a5e272b0ee1fb6190ec1074ee604008e
#
_entry.id   a5e272b0ee1fb6190ec1074ee604008e
#
_cell.length_a   1.000
_cell.length_b   1.000
_cell.length_c   1.000
_cell.angle_alpha   90.00
_cell.angle_beta   90.00
_cell.angle_gamma   90.00
#
_symmetry.space_group_name_H-M   'P 1'
#
loop_
_entity.id
_entity.type
_entity.pdbx_description
1 polymer ?
#
loop_
_entity_poly.entity_id
_entity_poly.type
_entity_poly.pdbx_seq_one_letter_code
_entity_poly.pdbx_strand_id
1 'polypeptide(L)'
;MEPVSKPARFLLNAVCLLLSLGCAQAQETIVAIRHAEKPASSLGQLTCKGLNRALALPKVLIPRYGKPDRIYAPDPGTRIGQLGNLSYSYVRPLMTIDPTAIQLEMPVNALIGFRNVGQLRRELLAPMNANSIIYLAWEHVYLNQFAKRLLTAYGKDPSVVPDWPNDEYDRIYVFRIKGEGKKKDLTFSVEQQQLTDSLSDKCPGQ
;
A
#
# COMPACT_ATOMS: atom_id res chain seq x y z
N MET A 1 72.18 7.40 -47.80
CA MET A 1 71.27 8.44 -47.30
C MET A 1 69.92 7.82 -47.19
N GLU A 2 69.58 7.32 -45.99
CA GLU A 2 68.27 6.74 -45.69
C GLU A 2 67.39 7.80 -44.99
N PRO A 3 66.08 7.86 -45.27
CA PRO A 3 65.23 8.81 -44.62
C PRO A 3 64.70 8.23 -43.33
N VAL A 4 64.87 8.98 -42.23
CA VAL A 4 64.38 8.73 -40.90
C VAL A 4 62.85 8.77 -40.83
N SER A 5 62.23 7.66 -40.45
CA SER A 5 60.81 7.56 -40.24
C SER A 5 60.44 8.17 -38.89
N LYS A 6 59.44 9.09 -38.86
CA LYS A 6 58.89 9.68 -37.66
C LYS A 6 57.90 8.71 -37.01
N PRO A 7 57.89 8.53 -35.68
CA PRO A 7 56.88 7.76 -35.00
C PRO A 7 55.53 8.47 -34.91
N ALA A 8 54.48 7.78 -35.34
CA ALA A 8 53.10 8.22 -35.16
C ALA A 8 52.70 8.18 -33.67
N ARG A 9 52.31 9.34 -33.13
CA ARG A 9 51.72 9.45 -31.79
C ARG A 9 50.28 9.00 -31.84
N PHE A 10 49.99 7.83 -31.36
CA PHE A 10 48.62 7.39 -31.04
C PHE A 10 48.12 8.15 -29.79
N LEU A 11 47.21 9.10 -30.01
CA LEU A 11 46.42 9.72 -28.92
C LEU A 11 45.36 8.73 -28.49
N LEU A 12 45.59 8.13 -27.30
CA LEU A 12 44.63 7.28 -26.65
C LEU A 12 43.57 8.17 -25.99
N ASN A 13 42.45 8.37 -26.68
CA ASN A 13 41.28 9.04 -26.09
C ASN A 13 40.65 8.08 -25.08
N ALA A 14 41.00 8.22 -23.79
CA ALA A 14 40.29 7.59 -22.68
C ALA A 14 38.93 8.30 -22.48
N VAL A 15 37.88 7.77 -23.08
CA VAL A 15 36.49 8.16 -22.78
C VAL A 15 36.17 7.63 -21.38
N CYS A 16 36.29 8.49 -20.37
CA CYS A 16 35.74 8.23 -19.04
C CYS A 16 34.21 8.22 -19.11
N LEU A 17 33.64 7.04 -19.27
CA LEU A 17 32.20 6.82 -19.10
C LEU A 17 31.87 6.99 -17.60
N LEU A 18 31.52 8.21 -17.19
CA LEU A 18 30.95 8.47 -15.86
C LEU A 18 29.59 7.79 -15.80
N LEU A 19 29.58 6.55 -15.35
CA LEU A 19 28.37 5.88 -14.84
C LEU A 19 27.90 6.69 -13.65
N SER A 20 26.96 7.60 -13.86
CA SER A 20 26.17 8.21 -12.80
C SER A 20 25.35 7.08 -12.17
N LEU A 21 25.91 6.44 -11.15
CA LEU A 21 25.16 5.66 -10.17
C LEU A 21 24.20 6.66 -9.51
N GLY A 22 23.02 6.81 -10.10
CA GLY A 22 21.91 7.48 -9.42
C GLY A 22 21.70 6.72 -8.11
N CYS A 23 22.08 7.31 -6.98
CA CYS A 23 21.67 6.81 -5.68
C CYS A 23 20.15 6.66 -5.72
N ALA A 24 19.66 5.42 -5.85
CA ALA A 24 18.25 5.13 -5.66
C ALA A 24 17.93 5.57 -4.21
N GLN A 25 17.32 6.73 -4.07
CA GLN A 25 17.00 7.28 -2.77
C GLN A 25 16.00 6.34 -2.11
N ALA A 26 16.37 5.88 -0.91
CA ALA A 26 15.53 5.04 -0.06
C ALA A 26 14.09 5.55 -0.06
N GLN A 27 13.15 4.73 -0.54
CA GLN A 27 11.74 5.12 -0.61
C GLN A 27 10.86 3.99 -0.07
N GLU A 28 10.20 4.25 1.05
CA GLU A 28 9.12 3.40 1.54
C GLU A 28 7.80 3.86 0.89
N THR A 29 7.00 2.92 0.41
CA THR A 29 5.69 3.20 -0.17
C THR A 29 4.62 2.38 0.54
N ILE A 30 3.64 3.05 1.16
CA ILE A 30 2.49 2.40 1.78
C ILE A 30 1.27 2.67 0.91
N VAL A 31 0.66 1.62 0.38
CA VAL A 31 -0.57 1.64 -0.42
C VAL A 31 -1.69 1.11 0.46
N ALA A 32 -2.57 1.99 0.91
CA ALA A 32 -3.61 1.66 1.86
C ALA A 32 -4.99 1.76 1.22
N ILE A 33 -5.77 0.71 1.34
CA ILE A 33 -7.14 0.60 0.88
C ILE A 33 -8.09 0.29 2.02
N ARG A 34 -9.34 0.70 1.88
CA ARG A 34 -10.42 0.23 2.73
C ARG A 34 -10.77 -1.21 2.38
N HIS A 35 -11.30 -1.98 3.35
CA HIS A 35 -11.99 -3.23 3.03
C HIS A 35 -13.10 -2.99 2.00
N ALA A 36 -13.38 -3.99 1.18
CA ALA A 36 -14.42 -3.95 0.16
C ALA A 36 -15.85 -3.90 0.74
N GLU A 37 -16.86 -3.87 -0.11
CA GLU A 37 -18.28 -3.67 0.23
C GLU A 37 -18.77 -4.70 1.26
N LYS A 38 -19.52 -4.19 2.23
CA LYS A 38 -20.05 -4.95 3.35
C LYS A 38 -21.59 -5.02 3.33
N PRO A 39 -22.21 -6.08 3.87
CA PRO A 39 -23.66 -6.11 4.10
C PRO A 39 -24.09 -4.98 5.06
N ALA A 40 -25.31 -4.49 4.86
CA ALA A 40 -25.91 -3.49 5.77
C ALA A 40 -25.97 -4.00 7.21
N SER A 41 -26.22 -5.30 7.41
CA SER A 41 -26.24 -5.99 8.70
C SER A 41 -24.87 -6.14 9.37
N SER A 42 -23.78 -5.71 8.71
CA SER A 42 -22.43 -5.70 9.29
C SER A 42 -21.97 -7.04 9.89
N LEU A 43 -22.14 -8.13 9.16
CA LEU A 43 -21.83 -9.51 9.59
C LEU A 43 -20.32 -9.84 9.65
N GLY A 44 -19.45 -8.86 9.59
CA GLY A 44 -18.00 -9.08 9.61
C GLY A 44 -17.38 -9.48 8.28
N GLN A 45 -18.15 -9.85 7.28
CA GLN A 45 -17.74 -10.33 5.95
C GLN A 45 -18.09 -9.36 4.82
N LEU A 46 -17.72 -9.69 3.59
CA LEU A 46 -18.00 -8.94 2.38
C LEU A 46 -19.38 -9.29 1.79
N THR A 47 -19.90 -8.43 0.91
CA THR A 47 -20.95 -8.78 -0.06
C THR A 47 -20.35 -9.50 -1.27
N CYS A 48 -21.20 -10.00 -2.18
CA CYS A 48 -20.74 -10.53 -3.47
C CYS A 48 -20.01 -9.46 -4.29
N LYS A 49 -20.48 -8.21 -4.31
CA LYS A 49 -19.76 -7.07 -4.91
C LYS A 49 -18.40 -6.86 -4.29
N GLY A 50 -18.33 -6.91 -2.97
CA GLY A 50 -17.06 -6.80 -2.24
C GLY A 50 -16.08 -7.94 -2.54
N LEU A 51 -16.58 -9.16 -2.72
CA LEU A 51 -15.77 -10.29 -3.16
C LEU A 51 -15.25 -10.08 -4.58
N ASN A 52 -16.11 -9.61 -5.51
CA ASN A 52 -15.69 -9.28 -6.87
C ASN A 52 -14.63 -8.18 -6.89
N ARG A 53 -14.75 -7.14 -6.02
CA ARG A 53 -13.69 -6.13 -5.84
C ARG A 53 -12.39 -6.77 -5.38
N ALA A 54 -12.43 -7.60 -4.36
CA ALA A 54 -11.25 -8.28 -3.83
C ALA A 54 -10.51 -9.08 -4.91
N LEU A 55 -11.27 -9.80 -5.76
CA LEU A 55 -10.73 -10.57 -6.89
C LEU A 55 -10.16 -9.70 -8.02
N ALA A 56 -10.66 -8.47 -8.17
CA ALA A 56 -10.18 -7.52 -9.18
C ALA A 56 -8.94 -6.72 -8.72
N LEU A 57 -8.74 -6.54 -7.41
CA LEU A 57 -7.66 -5.72 -6.83
C LEU A 57 -6.25 -6.06 -7.31
N PRO A 58 -5.85 -7.34 -7.51
CA PRO A 58 -4.52 -7.66 -8.01
C PRO A 58 -4.19 -6.98 -9.33
N LYS A 59 -5.18 -6.89 -10.25
CA LYS A 59 -5.04 -6.23 -11.56
C LYS A 59 -4.93 -4.71 -11.48
N VAL A 60 -5.28 -4.13 -10.34
CA VAL A 60 -5.17 -2.69 -10.06
C VAL A 60 -3.88 -2.38 -9.32
N LEU A 61 -3.64 -3.08 -8.21
CA LEU A 61 -2.54 -2.73 -7.29
C LEU A 61 -1.17 -3.09 -7.87
N ILE A 62 -1.03 -4.31 -8.43
CA ILE A 62 0.27 -4.81 -8.87
C ILE A 62 0.84 -3.99 -10.05
N PRO A 63 0.09 -3.69 -11.13
CA PRO A 63 0.62 -2.87 -12.21
C PRO A 63 0.94 -1.43 -11.83
N ARG A 64 0.22 -0.85 -10.84
CA ARG A 64 0.41 0.55 -10.43
C ARG A 64 1.54 0.75 -9.44
N TYR A 65 1.73 -0.18 -8.52
CA TYR A 65 2.64 0.00 -7.38
C TYR A 65 3.74 -1.05 -7.29
N GLY A 66 3.70 -2.08 -8.11
CA GLY A 66 4.66 -3.19 -8.08
C GLY A 66 4.28 -4.29 -7.07
N LYS A 67 5.08 -5.35 -7.03
CA LYS A 67 4.94 -6.41 -6.02
C LYS A 67 5.31 -5.84 -4.65
N PRO A 68 4.43 -5.98 -3.63
CA PRO A 68 4.75 -5.51 -2.29
C PRO A 68 5.80 -6.43 -1.63
N ASP A 69 6.56 -5.87 -0.70
CA ASP A 69 7.43 -6.62 0.20
C ASP A 69 6.65 -7.17 1.39
N ARG A 70 5.56 -6.50 1.78
CA ARG A 70 4.70 -6.88 2.91
C ARG A 70 3.24 -6.54 2.64
N ILE A 71 2.36 -7.38 3.18
CA ILE A 71 0.91 -7.18 3.14
C ILE A 71 0.37 -7.22 4.56
N TYR A 72 -0.50 -6.25 4.90
CA TYR A 72 -1.10 -6.13 6.22
C TYR A 72 -2.63 -6.07 6.14
N ALA A 73 -3.27 -6.73 7.10
CA ALA A 73 -4.69 -6.60 7.42
C ALA A 73 -4.85 -6.59 8.95
N PRO A 74 -5.96 -6.13 9.51
CA PRO A 74 -6.18 -6.23 10.94
C PRO A 74 -6.42 -7.68 11.40
N ASP A 75 -6.15 -7.92 12.68
CA ASP A 75 -6.45 -9.19 13.36
C ASP A 75 -7.94 -9.54 13.21
N PRO A 76 -8.26 -10.63 12.49
CA PRO A 76 -9.64 -11.09 12.31
C PRO A 76 -10.28 -11.61 13.60
N GLY A 77 -9.50 -11.92 14.63
CA GLY A 77 -9.99 -12.28 15.97
C GLY A 77 -10.68 -11.13 16.68
N THR A 78 -10.46 -9.88 16.25
CA THR A 78 -11.17 -8.72 16.79
C THR A 78 -12.67 -8.83 16.50
N ARG A 79 -13.48 -8.70 17.54
CA ARG A 79 -14.94 -8.82 17.42
C ARG A 79 -15.58 -7.51 17.05
N ILE A 80 -16.57 -7.55 16.16
CA ILE A 80 -17.39 -6.41 15.73
C ILE A 80 -18.86 -6.79 15.61
N GLY A 81 -19.71 -5.75 15.61
CA GLY A 81 -21.15 -5.90 15.48
C GLY A 81 -21.79 -6.59 16.68
N GLN A 82 -23.08 -6.45 16.78
CA GLN A 82 -23.92 -7.22 17.70
C GLN A 82 -25.24 -7.53 17.00
N LEU A 83 -25.61 -8.80 16.96
CA LEU A 83 -26.95 -9.23 16.62
C LEU A 83 -27.46 -10.02 17.84
N GLY A 84 -28.26 -9.35 18.66
CA GLY A 84 -28.57 -9.86 20.00
C GLY A 84 -27.29 -10.00 20.83
N ASN A 85 -26.98 -11.19 21.30
CA ASN A 85 -25.77 -11.49 22.09
C ASN A 85 -24.59 -11.99 21.25
N LEU A 86 -24.73 -11.98 19.90
CA LEU A 86 -23.69 -12.47 19.01
C LEU A 86 -22.80 -11.31 18.50
N SER A 87 -21.51 -11.55 18.49
CA SER A 87 -20.52 -10.68 17.83
C SER A 87 -19.73 -11.48 16.80
N TYR A 88 -19.22 -10.81 15.79
CA TYR A 88 -18.60 -11.45 14.63
C TYR A 88 -17.12 -11.10 14.53
N SER A 89 -16.32 -12.02 13.97
CA SER A 89 -14.93 -11.77 13.61
C SER A 89 -14.83 -10.71 12.50
N TYR A 90 -13.84 -9.83 12.60
CA TYR A 90 -13.64 -8.76 11.63
C TYR A 90 -12.79 -9.22 10.45
N VAL A 91 -13.36 -10.03 9.57
CA VAL A 91 -12.60 -10.66 8.47
C VAL A 91 -12.57 -9.84 7.17
N ARG A 92 -13.39 -8.80 7.03
CA ARG A 92 -13.52 -8.02 5.77
C ARG A 92 -12.20 -7.53 5.18
N PRO A 93 -11.31 -6.86 5.93
CA PRO A 93 -10.04 -6.38 5.35
C PRO A 93 -9.14 -7.53 4.90
N LEU A 94 -9.07 -8.61 5.67
CA LEU A 94 -8.32 -9.81 5.29
C LEU A 94 -8.89 -10.40 3.99
N MET A 95 -10.18 -10.65 3.92
CA MET A 95 -10.86 -11.14 2.71
C MET A 95 -10.67 -10.21 1.49
N THR A 96 -10.49 -8.91 1.72
CA THR A 96 -10.27 -7.94 0.64
C THR A 96 -8.90 -8.08 0.02
N ILE A 97 -7.85 -8.27 0.83
CA ILE A 97 -6.47 -8.29 0.34
C ILE A 97 -5.94 -9.70 0.04
N ASP A 98 -6.60 -10.72 0.58
CA ASP A 98 -6.18 -12.12 0.48
C ASP A 98 -6.06 -12.62 -0.97
N PRO A 99 -6.98 -12.30 -1.92
CA PRO A 99 -6.78 -12.67 -3.33
C PRO A 99 -5.50 -12.08 -3.94
N THR A 100 -5.08 -10.87 -3.51
CA THR A 100 -3.81 -10.27 -3.94
C THR A 100 -2.62 -11.03 -3.32
N ALA A 101 -2.71 -11.38 -2.05
CA ALA A 101 -1.68 -12.14 -1.35
C ALA A 101 -1.51 -13.54 -1.95
N ILE A 102 -2.62 -14.23 -2.23
CA ILE A 102 -2.63 -15.56 -2.85
C ILE A 102 -1.99 -15.50 -4.24
N GLN A 103 -2.38 -14.54 -5.09
CA GLN A 103 -1.79 -14.40 -6.42
C GLN A 103 -0.28 -14.16 -6.39
N LEU A 104 0.22 -13.48 -5.35
CA LEU A 104 1.63 -13.15 -5.17
C LEU A 104 2.40 -14.23 -4.37
N GLU A 105 1.71 -15.26 -3.87
CA GLU A 105 2.27 -16.28 -2.97
C GLU A 105 2.92 -15.66 -1.73
N MET A 106 2.24 -14.67 -1.12
CA MET A 106 2.75 -13.90 0.02
C MET A 106 1.87 -14.07 1.26
N PRO A 107 2.46 -14.08 2.47
CA PRO A 107 1.69 -14.07 3.71
C PRO A 107 1.04 -12.69 3.95
N VAL A 108 -0.09 -12.68 4.66
CA VAL A 108 -0.69 -11.46 5.21
C VAL A 108 -0.36 -11.35 6.70
N ASN A 109 0.22 -10.24 7.13
CA ASN A 109 0.43 -9.93 8.53
C ASN A 109 -0.89 -9.42 9.14
N ALA A 110 -1.53 -10.25 9.97
CA ALA A 110 -2.85 -9.97 10.54
C ALA A 110 -2.85 -10.10 12.07
N LEU A 111 -1.90 -9.42 12.74
CA LEU A 111 -1.70 -9.51 14.19
C LEU A 111 -2.09 -8.24 14.95
N ILE A 112 -2.54 -7.18 14.26
CA ILE A 112 -2.83 -5.88 14.86
C ILE A 112 -4.33 -5.63 14.83
N GLY A 113 -4.94 -5.41 15.99
CA GLY A 113 -6.36 -5.06 16.06
C GLY A 113 -6.66 -3.75 15.30
N PHE A 114 -7.77 -3.68 14.56
CA PHE A 114 -8.07 -2.57 13.63
C PHE A 114 -8.14 -1.19 14.29
N ARG A 115 -8.43 -1.11 15.59
CA ARG A 115 -8.44 0.14 16.38
C ARG A 115 -7.05 0.59 16.81
N ASN A 116 -6.04 -0.28 16.74
CA ASN A 116 -4.71 0.01 17.28
C ASN A 116 -3.81 0.73 16.28
N VAL A 117 -4.23 1.93 15.85
CA VAL A 117 -3.51 2.78 14.88
C VAL A 117 -2.09 3.12 15.33
N GLY A 118 -1.87 3.22 16.65
CA GLY A 118 -0.52 3.50 17.20
C GLY A 118 0.45 2.35 16.97
N GLN A 119 0.01 1.10 17.17
CA GLN A 119 0.81 -0.09 16.89
C GLN A 119 1.02 -0.25 15.39
N LEU A 120 -0.05 -0.09 14.58
CA LEU A 120 0.06 -0.12 13.13
C LEU A 120 1.14 0.85 12.62
N ARG A 121 1.12 2.10 13.09
CA ARG A 121 2.13 3.10 12.68
C ARG A 121 3.55 2.67 13.06
N ARG A 122 3.77 2.15 14.27
CA ARG A 122 5.10 1.68 14.68
C ARG A 122 5.58 0.52 13.82
N GLU A 123 4.69 -0.41 13.51
CA GLU A 123 5.00 -1.58 12.68
C GLU A 123 5.37 -1.16 11.25
N LEU A 124 4.53 -0.35 10.61
CA LEU A 124 4.75 0.05 9.22
C LEU A 124 6.03 0.90 9.06
N LEU A 125 6.34 1.77 10.03
CA LEU A 125 7.54 2.62 10.01
C LEU A 125 8.78 1.99 10.65
N ALA A 126 8.73 0.70 10.98
CA ALA A 126 9.90 0.01 11.54
C ALA A 126 11.07 0.02 10.54
N PRO A 127 12.34 0.10 11.01
CA PRO A 127 13.51 0.17 10.13
C PRO A 127 13.58 -0.96 9.09
N MET A 128 13.05 -2.13 9.40
CA MET A 128 12.98 -3.29 8.50
C MET A 128 12.06 -3.07 7.31
N ASN A 129 11.21 -2.05 7.32
CA ASN A 129 10.30 -1.66 6.25
C ASN A 129 10.84 -0.48 5.41
N ALA A 130 12.00 0.05 5.77
CA ALA A 130 12.66 1.05 4.94
C ALA A 130 12.89 0.50 3.52
N ASN A 131 12.55 1.28 2.50
CA ASN A 131 12.63 0.91 1.07
C ASN A 131 11.63 -0.16 0.60
N SER A 132 10.62 -0.47 1.41
CA SER A 132 9.62 -1.49 1.09
C SER A 132 8.39 -0.88 0.43
N ILE A 133 7.73 -1.68 -0.39
CA ILE A 133 6.35 -1.46 -0.84
C ILE A 133 5.45 -2.26 0.10
N ILE A 134 4.51 -1.59 0.74
CA ILE A 134 3.60 -2.21 1.71
C ILE A 134 2.17 -2.04 1.22
N TYR A 135 1.42 -3.15 1.14
CA TYR A 135 -0.02 -3.11 0.93
C TYR A 135 -0.75 -3.26 2.26
N LEU A 136 -1.73 -2.40 2.48
CA LEU A 136 -2.52 -2.34 3.70
C LEU A 136 -4.01 -2.30 3.38
N ALA A 137 -4.76 -3.32 3.78
CA ALA A 137 -6.23 -3.28 3.78
C ALA A 137 -6.75 -3.06 5.19
N TRP A 138 -7.56 -2.01 5.41
CA TRP A 138 -7.96 -1.62 6.77
C TRP A 138 -9.39 -1.11 6.84
N GLU A 139 -9.78 -0.61 8.01
CA GLU A 139 -11.04 0.08 8.25
C GLU A 139 -10.87 1.59 7.98
N HIS A 140 -11.80 2.22 7.25
CA HIS A 140 -11.64 3.57 6.71
C HIS A 140 -11.51 4.68 7.76
N VAL A 141 -12.25 4.60 8.88
CA VAL A 141 -12.13 5.61 9.95
C VAL A 141 -10.74 5.59 10.57
N TYR A 142 -10.20 4.38 10.77
CA TYR A 142 -8.86 4.21 11.34
C TYR A 142 -7.76 4.46 10.31
N LEU A 143 -8.03 4.27 9.00
CA LEU A 143 -7.12 4.74 7.94
C LEU A 143 -7.03 6.27 7.91
N ASN A 144 -8.15 6.97 8.05
CA ASN A 144 -8.13 8.43 8.17
C ASN A 144 -7.34 8.89 9.39
N GLN A 145 -7.55 8.24 10.54
CA GLN A 145 -6.77 8.55 11.75
C GLN A 145 -5.27 8.26 11.54
N PHE A 146 -4.94 7.15 10.89
CA PHE A 146 -3.56 6.79 10.55
C PHE A 146 -2.93 7.86 9.65
N ALA A 147 -3.61 8.24 8.56
CA ALA A 147 -3.15 9.24 7.61
C ALA A 147 -2.89 10.60 8.29
N LYS A 148 -3.87 11.11 9.05
CA LYS A 148 -3.73 12.39 9.78
C LYS A 148 -2.56 12.36 10.77
N ARG A 149 -2.42 11.29 11.57
CA ARG A 149 -1.30 11.12 12.53
C ARG A 149 0.04 10.98 11.83
N LEU A 150 0.08 10.30 10.68
CA LEU A 150 1.31 10.15 9.92
C LEU A 150 1.77 11.50 9.35
N LEU A 151 0.87 12.25 8.70
CA LEU A 151 1.16 13.59 8.18
C LEU A 151 1.67 14.52 9.29
N THR A 152 0.95 14.58 10.42
CA THR A 152 1.39 15.39 11.58
C THR A 152 2.77 15.01 12.06
N ALA A 153 3.11 13.72 12.13
CA ALA A 153 4.42 13.25 12.58
C ALA A 153 5.57 13.68 11.64
N TYR A 154 5.26 13.96 10.37
CA TYR A 154 6.20 14.49 9.38
C TYR A 154 6.09 16.00 9.18
N GLY A 155 5.38 16.71 10.07
CA GLY A 155 5.21 18.17 9.99
C GLY A 155 4.35 18.63 8.80
N LYS A 156 3.51 17.75 8.25
CA LYS A 156 2.58 18.06 7.16
C LYS A 156 1.19 18.40 7.71
N ASP A 157 0.43 19.14 6.93
CA ASP A 157 -0.95 19.51 7.29
C ASP A 157 -1.87 18.27 7.22
N PRO A 158 -2.48 17.83 8.34
CA PRO A 158 -3.42 16.71 8.35
C PRO A 158 -4.77 17.02 7.72
N SER A 159 -5.11 18.30 7.47
CA SER A 159 -6.38 18.71 6.86
C SER A 159 -6.50 18.32 5.40
N VAL A 160 -5.38 18.00 4.74
CA VAL A 160 -5.39 17.49 3.35
C VAL A 160 -5.94 16.06 3.23
N VAL A 161 -6.12 15.35 4.36
CA VAL A 161 -6.77 14.02 4.37
C VAL A 161 -8.28 14.22 4.26
N PRO A 162 -8.91 13.87 3.14
CA PRO A 162 -10.34 14.06 2.96
C PRO A 162 -11.14 13.13 3.87
N ASP A 163 -12.36 13.54 4.20
CA ASP A 163 -13.29 12.64 4.85
C ASP A 163 -13.55 11.41 3.99
N TRP A 164 -13.76 10.27 4.61
CA TRP A 164 -14.01 9.01 3.91
C TRP A 164 -15.46 8.57 4.12
N PRO A 165 -16.34 8.77 3.13
CA PRO A 165 -17.73 8.38 3.22
C PRO A 165 -17.93 6.88 3.44
N ASN A 166 -19.03 6.53 4.12
CA ASN A 166 -19.31 5.13 4.48
C ASN A 166 -19.61 4.21 3.27
N ASP A 167 -20.00 4.77 2.17
CA ASP A 167 -20.36 4.10 0.90
C ASP A 167 -19.23 4.14 -0.13
N GLU A 168 -18.10 4.79 0.19
CA GLU A 168 -16.94 4.83 -0.71
C GLU A 168 -15.96 3.69 -0.42
N TYR A 169 -15.72 2.84 -1.43
CA TYR A 169 -14.81 1.69 -1.36
C TYR A 169 -13.67 1.74 -2.39
N ASP A 170 -13.67 2.74 -3.27
CA ASP A 170 -12.76 2.79 -4.43
C ASP A 170 -11.44 3.52 -4.13
N ARG A 171 -11.37 4.22 -3.00
CA ARG A 171 -10.24 5.08 -2.63
C ARG A 171 -8.98 4.28 -2.25
N ILE A 172 -7.84 4.81 -2.69
CA ILE A 172 -6.49 4.36 -2.31
C ILE A 172 -5.76 5.55 -1.67
N TYR A 173 -5.19 5.36 -0.49
CA TYR A 173 -4.21 6.28 0.09
C TYR A 173 -2.81 5.79 -0.22
N VAL A 174 -1.97 6.66 -0.77
CA VAL A 174 -0.58 6.35 -1.06
C VAL A 174 0.33 7.29 -0.28
N PHE A 175 1.18 6.71 0.54
CA PHE A 175 2.21 7.42 1.29
C PHE A 175 3.57 7.03 0.73
N ARG A 176 4.40 8.01 0.38
CA ARG A 176 5.78 7.77 -0.05
C ARG A 176 6.71 8.52 0.88
N ILE A 177 7.58 7.77 1.55
CA ILE A 177 8.54 8.31 2.51
C ILE A 177 9.92 8.19 1.88
N LYS A 178 10.59 9.34 1.69
CA LYS A 178 11.93 9.42 1.09
C LYS A 178 12.93 9.98 2.09
N GLY A 179 14.19 9.62 1.91
CA GLY A 179 15.30 10.12 2.72
C GLY A 179 15.60 9.25 3.95
N GLU A 180 16.55 9.68 4.75
CA GLU A 180 17.06 8.94 5.91
C GLU A 180 17.12 9.80 7.17
N GLY A 181 16.99 9.15 8.32
CA GLY A 181 17.09 9.80 9.62
C GLY A 181 16.15 10.99 9.79
N LYS A 182 16.67 12.15 10.19
CA LYS A 182 15.91 13.40 10.37
C LYS A 182 15.53 14.10 9.05
N LYS A 183 16.06 13.64 7.90
CA LYS A 183 15.77 14.20 6.58
C LYS A 183 14.67 13.43 5.82
N LYS A 184 13.96 12.55 6.51
CA LYS A 184 12.82 11.86 5.91
C LYS A 184 11.70 12.86 5.58
N ASP A 185 11.20 12.78 4.36
CA ASP A 185 10.04 13.54 3.87
C ASP A 185 8.91 12.61 3.46
N LEU A 186 7.68 13.04 3.68
CA LEU A 186 6.47 12.30 3.37
C LEU A 186 5.66 13.03 2.30
N THR A 187 5.30 12.31 1.24
CA THR A 187 4.25 12.72 0.31
C THR A 187 3.02 11.83 0.49
N PHE A 188 1.85 12.42 0.37
CA PHE A 188 0.55 11.75 0.46
C PHE A 188 -0.27 12.07 -0.77
N SER A 189 -0.88 11.04 -1.37
CA SER A 189 -1.83 11.19 -2.47
C SER A 189 -3.06 10.32 -2.25
N VAL A 190 -4.17 10.76 -2.82
CA VAL A 190 -5.44 10.04 -2.85
C VAL A 190 -5.69 9.62 -4.29
N GLU A 191 -5.87 8.35 -4.53
CA GLU A 191 -6.09 7.75 -5.83
C GLU A 191 -7.37 6.90 -5.81
N GLN A 192 -7.81 6.39 -6.96
CA GLN A 192 -9.02 5.56 -7.09
C GLN A 192 -8.67 4.20 -7.73
N GLN A 193 -9.34 3.14 -7.29
CA GLN A 193 -9.20 1.81 -7.89
C GLN A 193 -9.81 1.76 -9.30
N GLN A 194 -10.84 2.56 -9.55
CA GLN A 194 -11.65 2.59 -10.79
C GLN A 194 -12.41 1.28 -11.05
N LEU A 195 -12.90 0.67 -9.97
CA LEU A 195 -13.62 -0.61 -10.02
C LEU A 195 -15.13 -0.48 -9.81
N THR A 196 -15.58 0.57 -9.13
CA THR A 196 -16.97 0.69 -8.61
C THR A 196 -18.05 0.41 -9.64
N ASP A 197 -17.90 0.95 -10.85
CA ASP A 197 -18.91 0.86 -11.92
C ASP A 197 -18.86 -0.46 -12.71
N SER A 198 -17.78 -1.22 -12.57
CA SER A 198 -17.54 -2.47 -13.31
C SER A 198 -17.87 -3.74 -12.53
N LEU A 199 -18.18 -3.63 -11.24
CA LEU A 199 -18.35 -4.79 -10.36
C LEU A 199 -19.79 -5.30 -10.34
N SER A 200 -19.93 -6.61 -10.54
CA SER A 200 -21.21 -7.32 -10.40
C SER A 200 -21.63 -7.40 -8.92
N ASP A 201 -22.94 -7.28 -8.68
CA ASP A 201 -23.55 -7.59 -7.39
C ASP A 201 -23.80 -9.09 -7.18
N LYS A 202 -23.68 -9.93 -8.24
CA LYS A 202 -23.76 -11.38 -8.14
C LYS A 202 -22.43 -11.97 -7.68
N CYS A 203 -22.51 -13.05 -6.94
CA CYS A 203 -21.29 -13.76 -6.50
C CYS A 203 -20.58 -14.42 -7.70
N PRO A 204 -19.24 -14.59 -7.63
CA PRO A 204 -18.49 -15.31 -8.66
C PRO A 204 -19.06 -16.71 -8.88
N GLY A 205 -19.27 -17.08 -10.15
CA GLY A 205 -19.78 -18.41 -10.52
C GLY A 205 -21.33 -18.55 -10.51
N GLN A 206 -22.04 -17.44 -10.32
CA GLN A 206 -23.52 -17.39 -10.43
C GLN A 206 -23.96 -16.70 -11.71
#